data_4606ea78eee414cbb43f478d7feee68e
#
_entry.id   4606ea78eee414cbb43f478d7feee68e
#
_cell.length_a   1.000
_cell.length_b   1.000
_cell.length_c   1.000
_cell.angle_alpha   90.00
_cell.angle_beta   90.00
_cell.angle_gamma   90.00
#
_symmetry.space_group_name_H-M   'P 1'
#
loop_
_entity.id
_entity.type
_entity.pdbx_description
1 polymer ?
#
loop_
_entity_poly.entity_id
_entity_poly.type
_entity_poly.pdbx_seq_one_letter_code
_entity_poly.pdbx_strand_id
1 'polypeptide(L)'
;PDFMLDNLRSNNYICHLTLFSRRLMDAAGGPERMEYNGSQDYELFLRLTETARKIVHIPHALYYWRSSPGSTASDISAKTYCIDAGIAALKAHYARCGVAVDDVSLIPGTPGYYKTDYTIDHPGRVSILIPTCDHIRDLETCVESIYARTTYPDFEIILIENNSKAPETFRTYKRMQKEHPDNLKVVTWEGKGFNYSALNNFGEKFATGEYLLLLNNDTEVITAAWLEEMVMYAQQKRVGCVGAKLLYPDDTIQHAGVGFGIGGVAGHLHKYYPASSDGYMGRLNYVQDVYADTAACLLIRKEIYDEVGGLDESYAVAFNDVDFCVRVRQAGYTNVFTPFAQLYHYESKSRGMEDNPEKQKRFQGEVLRFQARWGDLLAAGDPCTNPNFDIQREDFSLKILPLE
;
A
#
# COMPACT_ATOMS: atom_id res chain seq x y z
N PRO A 1 13.90 8.04 4.50
CA PRO A 1 12.96 7.42 5.42
C PRO A 1 13.67 6.68 6.53
N ASP A 2 12.94 6.29 7.59
CA ASP A 2 13.42 5.33 8.56
C ASP A 2 13.57 3.95 7.93
N PHE A 3 13.99 2.94 8.73
CA PHE A 3 14.17 1.61 8.17
C PHE A 3 12.84 1.01 7.70
N MET A 4 12.81 0.58 6.45
CA MET A 4 11.66 0.00 5.77
C MET A 4 12.08 -1.31 5.09
N LEU A 5 11.54 -2.43 5.59
CA LEU A 5 11.99 -3.76 5.16
C LEU A 5 11.59 -4.06 3.71
N ASP A 6 10.35 -3.73 3.30
CA ASP A 6 9.90 -4.02 1.95
C ASP A 6 10.60 -3.13 0.92
N ASN A 7 10.97 -1.90 1.29
CA ASN A 7 11.84 -1.08 0.48
C ASN A 7 13.22 -1.73 0.29
N LEU A 8 13.83 -2.24 1.38
CA LEU A 8 15.13 -2.90 1.29
C LEU A 8 15.05 -4.20 0.47
N ARG A 9 13.95 -4.93 0.55
CA ARG A 9 13.69 -6.12 -0.27
C ARG A 9 13.42 -5.79 -1.74
N SER A 10 13.08 -4.57 -2.04
CA SER A 10 12.85 -4.09 -3.41
C SER A 10 14.06 -3.41 -4.03
N ASN A 11 14.93 -2.79 -3.23
CA ASN A 11 16.15 -2.13 -3.72
C ASN A 11 17.11 -1.82 -2.58
N ASN A 12 18.39 -1.59 -2.91
CA ASN A 12 19.41 -1.17 -1.96
C ASN A 12 19.31 0.35 -1.67
N TYR A 13 18.29 0.77 -0.93
CA TYR A 13 18.08 2.21 -0.62
C TYR A 13 18.95 2.73 0.54
N ILE A 14 19.60 1.84 1.32
CA ILE A 14 20.48 2.23 2.44
C ILE A 14 21.76 2.87 1.93
N CYS A 15 22.38 2.30 0.91
CA CYS A 15 23.57 2.78 0.21
C CYS A 15 24.68 3.34 1.12
N HIS A 16 25.19 4.56 0.85
CA HIS A 16 26.31 5.20 1.51
C HIS A 16 25.83 6.41 2.33
N LEU A 17 26.37 6.72 3.49
CA LEU A 17 27.41 6.04 4.25
C LEU A 17 26.75 5.21 5.35
N THR A 18 27.15 3.95 5.52
CA THR A 18 26.59 3.08 6.57
C THR A 18 27.64 2.80 7.64
N LEU A 19 27.26 3.00 8.92
CA LEU A 19 28.08 2.70 10.09
C LEU A 19 27.44 1.58 10.91
N PHE A 20 28.22 0.57 11.23
CA PHE A 20 27.79 -0.56 12.06
C PHE A 20 28.93 -1.04 12.98
N SER A 21 28.55 -1.66 14.11
CA SER A 21 29.56 -2.17 15.05
C SER A 21 30.23 -3.42 14.53
N ARG A 22 31.52 -3.62 14.88
CA ARG A 22 32.25 -4.86 14.62
C ARG A 22 31.47 -6.09 15.10
N ARG A 23 30.89 -6.00 16.30
CA ARG A 23 30.10 -7.09 16.89
C ARG A 23 28.89 -7.45 16.03
N LEU A 24 28.19 -6.47 15.45
CA LEU A 24 27.05 -6.73 14.54
C LEU A 24 27.53 -7.42 13.27
N MET A 25 28.63 -6.96 12.67
CA MET A 25 29.20 -7.59 11.49
C MET A 25 29.59 -9.05 11.75
N ASP A 26 30.25 -9.32 12.88
CA ASP A 26 30.64 -10.67 13.26
C ASP A 26 29.43 -11.58 13.49
N ALA A 27 28.35 -11.05 14.15
CA ALA A 27 27.09 -11.75 14.34
C ALA A 27 26.33 -12.03 13.02
N ALA A 28 26.47 -11.14 12.05
CA ALA A 28 25.88 -11.28 10.71
C ALA A 28 26.71 -12.20 9.79
N GLY A 29 27.73 -12.88 10.30
CA GLY A 29 28.55 -13.84 9.54
C GLY A 29 29.71 -13.21 8.77
N GLY A 30 30.23 -12.08 9.23
CA GLY A 30 31.44 -11.44 8.72
C GLY A 30 31.21 -10.40 7.60
N PRO A 31 32.32 -9.95 6.98
CA PRO A 31 32.30 -8.88 5.98
C PRO A 31 31.63 -9.27 4.66
N GLU A 32 31.77 -8.41 3.67
CA GLU A 32 31.33 -8.63 2.30
C GLU A 32 31.84 -9.96 1.73
N ARG A 33 31.01 -10.61 0.90
CA ARG A 33 31.29 -11.91 0.31
C ARG A 33 31.50 -11.76 -1.20
N MET A 34 32.60 -12.32 -1.69
CA MET A 34 33.01 -12.21 -3.10
C MET A 34 31.99 -12.80 -4.09
N GLU A 35 31.20 -13.77 -3.65
CA GLU A 35 30.15 -14.41 -4.46
C GLU A 35 29.03 -13.45 -4.88
N TYR A 36 28.86 -12.31 -4.16
CA TYR A 36 27.91 -11.26 -4.48
C TYR A 36 28.57 -10.02 -5.08
N ASN A 37 29.72 -10.18 -5.72
CA ASN A 37 30.45 -9.06 -6.32
C ASN A 37 29.54 -8.24 -7.25
N GLY A 38 29.52 -6.93 -7.05
CA GLY A 38 28.61 -5.98 -7.74
C GLY A 38 27.32 -5.64 -6.97
N SER A 39 26.95 -6.47 -5.95
CA SER A 39 25.87 -6.22 -4.99
C SER A 39 26.28 -6.66 -3.57
N GLN A 40 27.57 -6.65 -3.28
CA GLN A 40 28.14 -7.12 -2.02
C GLN A 40 27.70 -6.28 -0.81
N ASP A 41 27.54 -4.98 -0.98
CA ASP A 41 27.02 -4.06 0.03
C ASP A 41 25.53 -4.34 0.31
N TYR A 42 24.75 -4.62 -0.72
CA TYR A 42 23.34 -4.98 -0.58
C TYR A 42 23.18 -6.28 0.22
N GLU A 43 23.95 -7.32 -0.13
CA GLU A 43 23.95 -8.59 0.61
C GLU A 43 24.34 -8.39 2.08
N LEU A 44 25.38 -7.56 2.33
CA LEU A 44 25.81 -7.24 3.67
C LEU A 44 24.69 -6.50 4.47
N PHE A 45 24.02 -5.53 3.86
CA PHE A 45 22.93 -4.79 4.52
C PHE A 45 21.74 -5.69 4.84
N LEU A 46 21.38 -6.60 3.96
CA LEU A 46 20.36 -7.61 4.24
C LEU A 46 20.72 -8.43 5.49
N ARG A 47 21.96 -8.97 5.59
CA ARG A 47 22.41 -9.71 6.77
C ARG A 47 22.49 -8.86 8.04
N LEU A 48 22.99 -7.64 7.95
CA LEU A 48 23.09 -6.74 9.09
C LEU A 48 21.70 -6.41 9.65
N THR A 49 20.73 -6.15 8.78
CA THR A 49 19.35 -5.80 9.18
C THR A 49 18.58 -6.98 9.77
N GLU A 50 18.90 -8.23 9.38
CA GLU A 50 18.34 -9.46 9.98
C GLU A 50 18.67 -9.59 11.48
N THR A 51 19.82 -9.07 11.91
CA THR A 51 20.35 -9.22 13.28
C THR A 51 20.40 -7.94 14.09
N ALA A 52 20.23 -6.79 13.46
CA ALA A 52 20.29 -5.49 14.11
C ALA A 52 19.11 -5.29 15.08
N ARG A 53 19.41 -4.86 16.32
CA ARG A 53 18.39 -4.51 17.32
C ARG A 53 17.77 -3.14 17.05
N LYS A 54 18.51 -2.24 16.44
CA LYS A 54 18.10 -0.88 16.11
C LYS A 54 18.82 -0.43 14.85
N ILE A 55 18.05 0.16 13.95
CA ILE A 55 18.54 0.81 12.73
C ILE A 55 18.14 2.28 12.85
N VAL A 56 19.07 3.19 12.58
CA VAL A 56 18.87 4.63 12.73
C VAL A 56 19.24 5.30 11.41
N HIS A 57 18.32 6.07 10.88
CA HIS A 57 18.57 6.97 9.77
C HIS A 57 19.06 8.33 10.30
N ILE A 58 20.13 8.87 9.70
CA ILE A 58 20.64 10.22 9.96
C ILE A 58 20.30 11.08 8.73
N PRO A 59 19.25 11.91 8.78
CA PRO A 59 18.73 12.63 7.61
C PRO A 59 19.53 13.91 7.30
N HIS A 60 20.84 13.78 7.17
CA HIS A 60 21.73 14.88 6.83
C HIS A 60 22.61 14.53 5.64
N ALA A 61 22.85 15.49 4.75
CA ALA A 61 23.78 15.34 3.64
C ALA A 61 25.23 15.41 4.15
N LEU A 62 25.76 14.29 4.66
CA LEU A 62 27.10 14.18 5.25
C LEU A 62 28.16 13.65 4.28
N TYR A 63 27.75 13.29 3.07
CA TYR A 63 28.62 12.61 2.13
C TYR A 63 28.37 13.09 0.69
N TYR A 64 29.44 13.26 -0.07
CA TYR A 64 29.40 13.57 -1.51
C TYR A 64 29.94 12.39 -2.28
N TRP A 65 29.12 11.79 -3.13
CA TRP A 65 29.54 10.75 -4.03
C TRP A 65 30.13 11.32 -5.31
N ARG A 66 31.44 11.06 -5.56
CA ARG A 66 32.10 11.50 -6.78
C ARG A 66 31.60 10.67 -7.97
N SER A 67 30.96 11.32 -8.92
CA SER A 67 30.65 10.71 -10.21
C SER A 67 31.94 10.53 -11.02
N SER A 68 32.16 9.34 -11.58
CA SER A 68 33.26 9.04 -12.48
C SER A 68 32.76 8.28 -13.70
N PRO A 69 33.35 8.51 -14.91
CA PRO A 69 33.04 7.72 -16.09
C PRO A 69 33.30 6.23 -15.83
N GLY A 70 32.36 5.34 -16.17
CA GLY A 70 32.46 3.89 -15.95
C GLY A 70 32.09 3.41 -14.53
N SER A 71 31.58 4.29 -13.66
CA SER A 71 30.95 3.90 -12.41
C SER A 71 29.67 3.10 -12.67
N THR A 72 29.36 2.11 -11.81
CA THR A 72 28.10 1.35 -11.83
C THR A 72 26.89 2.27 -11.69
N ALA A 73 27.06 3.43 -11.04
CA ALA A 73 26.03 4.45 -10.92
C ALA A 73 25.70 5.18 -12.23
N SER A 74 26.58 5.14 -13.24
CA SER A 74 26.36 5.79 -14.54
C SER A 74 25.71 4.87 -15.57
N ASP A 75 25.90 3.57 -15.49
CA ASP A 75 25.29 2.56 -16.37
C ASP A 75 25.28 1.18 -15.73
N ILE A 76 24.19 0.87 -15.03
CA ILE A 76 23.96 -0.46 -14.42
C ILE A 76 23.61 -1.49 -15.50
N SER A 77 23.02 -1.08 -16.64
CA SER A 77 22.60 -2.00 -17.70
C SER A 77 23.78 -2.71 -18.37
N ALA A 78 24.96 -2.10 -18.35
CA ALA A 78 26.22 -2.70 -18.87
C ALA A 78 26.80 -3.81 -17.96
N LYS A 79 26.25 -4.02 -16.76
CA LYS A 79 26.77 -4.94 -15.74
C LYS A 79 25.70 -5.89 -15.23
N THR A 80 25.18 -6.75 -16.08
CA THR A 80 24.13 -7.74 -15.74
C THR A 80 24.46 -8.60 -14.52
N TYR A 81 25.76 -8.90 -14.30
CA TYR A 81 26.23 -9.66 -13.14
C TYR A 81 25.85 -9.02 -11.79
N CYS A 82 25.71 -7.68 -11.72
CA CYS A 82 25.28 -7.00 -10.51
C CYS A 82 23.81 -7.31 -10.20
N ILE A 83 22.99 -7.44 -11.24
CA ILE A 83 21.57 -7.78 -11.13
C ILE A 83 21.43 -9.21 -10.60
N ASP A 84 22.14 -10.14 -11.20
CA ASP A 84 22.14 -11.56 -10.78
C ASP A 84 22.62 -11.71 -9.33
N ALA A 85 23.68 -10.97 -8.95
CA ALA A 85 24.18 -10.94 -7.58
C ALA A 85 23.14 -10.37 -6.59
N GLY A 86 22.37 -9.34 -6.98
CA GLY A 86 21.29 -8.78 -6.16
C GLY A 86 20.13 -9.77 -5.98
N ILE A 87 19.73 -10.47 -7.04
CA ILE A 87 18.73 -11.56 -6.95
C ILE A 87 19.21 -12.68 -6.04
N ALA A 88 20.48 -13.10 -6.19
CA ALA A 88 21.07 -14.11 -5.33
C ALA A 88 21.14 -13.68 -3.85
N ALA A 89 21.47 -12.42 -3.59
CA ALA A 89 21.48 -11.84 -2.25
C ALA A 89 20.09 -11.87 -1.58
N LEU A 90 19.05 -11.51 -2.33
CA LEU A 90 17.66 -11.56 -1.88
C LEU A 90 17.21 -13.01 -1.61
N LYS A 91 17.44 -13.94 -2.53
CA LYS A 91 17.12 -15.36 -2.34
C LYS A 91 17.82 -15.94 -1.10
N ALA A 92 19.09 -15.59 -0.88
CA ALA A 92 19.82 -15.97 0.32
C ALA A 92 19.26 -15.33 1.60
N HIS A 93 18.83 -14.06 1.54
CA HIS A 93 18.14 -13.36 2.63
C HIS A 93 16.85 -14.11 3.02
N TYR A 94 16.00 -14.43 2.05
CA TYR A 94 14.74 -15.14 2.32
C TYR A 94 14.97 -16.52 2.92
N ALA A 95 15.97 -17.25 2.41
CA ALA A 95 16.35 -18.55 2.97
C ALA A 95 16.81 -18.45 4.44
N ARG A 96 17.61 -17.43 4.80
CA ARG A 96 18.05 -17.19 6.19
C ARG A 96 16.89 -16.78 7.10
N CYS A 97 15.91 -16.03 6.58
CA CYS A 97 14.74 -15.60 7.31
C CYS A 97 13.64 -16.67 7.40
N GLY A 98 13.77 -17.80 6.72
CA GLY A 98 12.74 -18.83 6.62
C GLY A 98 11.46 -18.35 5.89
N VAL A 99 11.64 -17.46 4.91
CA VAL A 99 10.54 -16.92 4.09
C VAL A 99 10.50 -17.65 2.76
N ALA A 100 9.38 -18.28 2.44
CA ALA A 100 9.17 -18.96 1.18
C ALA A 100 8.89 -17.93 0.06
N VAL A 101 9.57 -18.10 -1.07
CA VAL A 101 9.40 -17.27 -2.27
C VAL A 101 9.38 -18.16 -3.51
N ASP A 102 8.48 -17.87 -4.43
CA ASP A 102 8.38 -18.57 -5.71
C ASP A 102 9.41 -18.01 -6.69
N ASP A 103 9.61 -16.69 -6.70
CA ASP A 103 10.64 -16.05 -7.52
C ASP A 103 11.10 -14.71 -6.93
N VAL A 104 12.29 -14.28 -7.41
CA VAL A 104 12.83 -12.94 -7.23
C VAL A 104 13.35 -12.50 -8.61
N SER A 105 12.78 -11.44 -9.14
CA SER A 105 13.07 -10.98 -10.50
C SER A 105 13.40 -9.49 -10.54
N LEU A 106 14.08 -9.06 -11.59
CA LEU A 106 14.30 -7.65 -11.89
C LEU A 106 12.99 -7.02 -12.38
N ILE A 107 12.66 -5.84 -11.85
CA ILE A 107 11.55 -5.05 -12.40
C ILE A 107 11.97 -4.48 -13.77
N PRO A 108 11.21 -4.77 -14.86
CA PRO A 108 11.57 -4.33 -16.20
C PRO A 108 11.78 -2.80 -16.28
N GLY A 109 12.87 -2.38 -16.93
CA GLY A 109 13.19 -0.97 -17.11
C GLY A 109 13.80 -0.25 -15.91
N THR A 110 13.91 -0.92 -14.74
CA THR A 110 14.40 -0.34 -13.48
C THR A 110 15.57 -1.13 -12.92
N PRO A 111 16.81 -0.98 -13.46
CA PRO A 111 17.97 -1.74 -12.98
C PRO A 111 18.22 -1.53 -11.48
N GLY A 112 18.40 -2.63 -10.73
CA GLY A 112 18.62 -2.60 -9.28
C GLY A 112 17.34 -2.54 -8.44
N TYR A 113 16.17 -2.66 -9.08
CA TYR A 113 14.88 -2.81 -8.40
C TYR A 113 14.33 -4.21 -8.63
N TYR A 114 13.86 -4.84 -7.59
CA TYR A 114 13.47 -6.25 -7.58
C TYR A 114 12.02 -6.42 -7.15
N LYS A 115 11.34 -7.36 -7.82
CA LYS A 115 10.05 -7.89 -7.40
C LYS A 115 10.26 -9.24 -6.75
N THR A 116 9.60 -9.46 -5.62
CA THR A 116 9.55 -10.76 -4.95
C THR A 116 8.14 -11.32 -5.03
N ASP A 117 8.01 -12.49 -5.61
CA ASP A 117 6.79 -13.29 -5.57
C ASP A 117 6.87 -14.24 -4.38
N TYR A 118 6.18 -13.88 -3.28
CA TYR A 118 6.14 -14.72 -2.09
C TYR A 118 5.20 -15.89 -2.31
N THR A 119 5.61 -17.09 -1.91
CA THR A 119 4.73 -18.26 -1.91
C THR A 119 3.52 -17.99 -1.04
N ILE A 120 2.32 -18.20 -1.57
CA ILE A 120 1.08 -18.14 -0.80
C ILE A 120 0.85 -19.52 -0.19
N ASP A 121 1.34 -19.73 1.04
CA ASP A 121 1.26 -21.02 1.72
C ASP A 121 -0.18 -21.35 2.16
N HIS A 122 -0.97 -20.33 2.47
CA HIS A 122 -2.35 -20.45 2.92
C HIS A 122 -3.25 -19.49 2.15
N PRO A 123 -3.78 -19.92 0.99
CA PRO A 123 -4.72 -19.10 0.21
C PRO A 123 -6.07 -19.05 0.93
N GLY A 124 -6.14 -18.25 2.00
CA GLY A 124 -7.38 -18.00 2.75
C GLY A 124 -8.38 -17.24 1.89
N ARG A 125 -9.68 -17.46 2.16
CA ARG A 125 -10.74 -16.74 1.47
C ARG A 125 -10.63 -15.23 1.65
N VAL A 126 -10.85 -14.47 0.58
CA VAL A 126 -10.96 -13.00 0.59
C VAL A 126 -12.43 -12.58 0.57
N SER A 127 -12.90 -11.87 1.59
CA SER A 127 -14.23 -11.25 1.60
C SER A 127 -14.12 -9.81 1.10
N ILE A 128 -14.66 -9.54 -0.08
CA ILE A 128 -14.65 -8.22 -0.72
C ILE A 128 -15.89 -7.45 -0.26
N LEU A 129 -15.70 -6.39 0.52
CA LEU A 129 -16.76 -5.54 1.06
C LEU A 129 -16.98 -4.34 0.15
N ILE A 130 -18.16 -4.22 -0.46
CA ILE A 130 -18.49 -3.16 -1.42
C ILE A 130 -19.73 -2.40 -0.94
N PRO A 131 -19.56 -1.26 -0.23
CA PRO A 131 -20.67 -0.35 0.05
C PRO A 131 -21.25 0.21 -1.25
N THR A 132 -22.57 0.16 -1.41
CA THR A 132 -23.21 0.60 -2.64
C THR A 132 -24.56 1.26 -2.37
N CYS A 133 -24.90 2.26 -3.18
CA CYS A 133 -26.19 2.96 -3.15
C CYS A 133 -26.53 3.42 -4.56
N ASP A 134 -27.55 2.83 -5.19
CA ASP A 134 -27.88 3.13 -6.58
C ASP A 134 -26.64 3.04 -7.51
N HIS A 135 -26.42 3.95 -8.47
CA HIS A 135 -25.22 3.95 -9.35
C HIS A 135 -24.87 2.58 -9.97
N ILE A 136 -25.90 1.92 -10.53
CA ILE A 136 -25.84 0.53 -10.99
C ILE A 136 -24.71 0.29 -12.00
N ARG A 137 -24.46 1.22 -12.92
CA ARG A 137 -23.44 1.05 -13.97
C ARG A 137 -22.04 0.93 -13.39
N ASP A 138 -21.74 1.73 -12.39
CA ASP A 138 -20.41 1.68 -11.74
C ASP A 138 -20.27 0.36 -10.97
N LEU A 139 -21.34 -0.06 -10.25
CA LEU A 139 -21.38 -1.34 -9.56
C LEU A 139 -21.24 -2.54 -10.52
N GLU A 140 -21.94 -2.52 -11.66
CA GLU A 140 -21.84 -3.56 -12.69
C GLU A 140 -20.42 -3.65 -13.24
N THR A 141 -19.80 -2.53 -13.60
CA THR A 141 -18.40 -2.48 -14.04
C THR A 141 -17.46 -3.07 -12.98
N CYS A 142 -17.64 -2.70 -11.72
CA CYS A 142 -16.82 -3.20 -10.61
C CYS A 142 -16.96 -4.72 -10.47
N VAL A 143 -18.17 -5.22 -10.27
CA VAL A 143 -18.44 -6.64 -10.03
C VAL A 143 -18.06 -7.50 -11.25
N GLU A 144 -18.43 -7.08 -12.46
CA GLU A 144 -18.09 -7.80 -13.70
C GLU A 144 -16.58 -7.87 -13.92
N SER A 145 -15.84 -6.79 -13.64
CA SER A 145 -14.38 -6.79 -13.76
C SER A 145 -13.72 -7.75 -12.76
N ILE A 146 -14.24 -7.83 -11.53
CA ILE A 146 -13.74 -8.78 -10.52
C ILE A 146 -13.90 -10.22 -11.04
N TYR A 147 -15.10 -10.61 -11.48
CA TYR A 147 -15.34 -11.98 -11.97
C TYR A 147 -14.60 -12.29 -13.27
N ALA A 148 -14.48 -11.32 -14.17
CA ALA A 148 -13.84 -11.54 -15.46
C ALA A 148 -12.31 -11.62 -15.40
N ARG A 149 -11.67 -10.97 -14.43
CA ARG A 149 -10.22 -10.81 -14.42
C ARG A 149 -9.51 -11.53 -13.28
N THR A 150 -10.15 -11.67 -12.10
CA THR A 150 -9.50 -12.22 -10.91
C THR A 150 -9.09 -13.67 -11.09
N THR A 151 -7.81 -13.95 -10.88
CA THR A 151 -7.24 -15.30 -10.93
C THR A 151 -7.23 -16.00 -9.57
N TYR A 152 -7.33 -15.24 -8.47
CA TYR A 152 -7.39 -15.78 -7.11
C TYR A 152 -8.61 -16.70 -6.93
N PRO A 153 -8.44 -17.95 -6.46
CA PRO A 153 -9.49 -18.96 -6.57
C PRO A 153 -10.61 -18.83 -5.54
N ASP A 154 -10.35 -18.26 -4.35
CA ASP A 154 -11.32 -18.27 -3.25
C ASP A 154 -11.62 -16.85 -2.74
N PHE A 155 -12.68 -16.26 -3.26
CA PHE A 155 -13.21 -14.99 -2.80
C PHE A 155 -14.72 -14.99 -2.74
N GLU A 156 -15.27 -14.08 -1.94
CA GLU A 156 -16.70 -13.76 -1.93
C GLU A 156 -16.89 -12.24 -2.02
N ILE A 157 -18.01 -11.82 -2.58
CA ILE A 157 -18.41 -10.41 -2.66
C ILE A 157 -19.59 -10.18 -1.72
N ILE A 158 -19.47 -9.17 -0.87
CA ILE A 158 -20.53 -8.70 0.03
C ILE A 158 -20.91 -7.28 -0.39
N LEU A 159 -22.03 -7.18 -1.13
CA LEU A 159 -22.62 -5.89 -1.47
C LEU A 159 -23.36 -5.36 -0.25
N ILE A 160 -22.92 -4.20 0.24
CA ILE A 160 -23.51 -3.55 1.42
C ILE A 160 -24.45 -2.46 0.91
N GLU A 161 -25.72 -2.81 0.78
CA GLU A 161 -26.78 -1.93 0.29
C GLU A 161 -27.05 -0.81 1.31
N ASN A 162 -26.98 0.44 0.85
CA ASN A 162 -27.13 1.64 1.66
C ASN A 162 -28.26 2.55 1.15
N ASN A 163 -29.49 2.26 1.53
CA ASN A 163 -30.65 3.14 1.29
C ASN A 163 -30.92 3.47 -0.18
N SER A 164 -30.68 2.54 -1.10
CA SER A 164 -31.02 2.67 -2.52
C SER A 164 -32.52 2.89 -2.73
N LYS A 165 -32.86 3.68 -3.74
CA LYS A 165 -34.27 4.04 -4.03
C LYS A 165 -34.72 3.58 -5.41
N ALA A 166 -33.79 3.38 -6.33
CA ALA A 166 -34.12 3.00 -7.69
C ALA A 166 -34.54 1.52 -7.76
N PRO A 167 -35.71 1.17 -8.29
CA PRO A 167 -36.16 -0.22 -8.40
C PRO A 167 -35.24 -1.11 -9.26
N GLU A 168 -34.54 -0.53 -10.22
CA GLU A 168 -33.53 -1.22 -11.03
C GLU A 168 -32.34 -1.70 -10.19
N THR A 169 -31.94 -1.00 -9.15
CA THR A 169 -30.87 -1.41 -8.23
C THR A 169 -31.19 -2.77 -7.62
N PHE A 170 -32.39 -2.93 -7.09
CA PHE A 170 -32.80 -4.19 -6.46
C PHE A 170 -32.97 -5.33 -7.50
N ARG A 171 -33.33 -5.00 -8.76
CA ARG A 171 -33.35 -5.99 -9.85
C ARG A 171 -31.95 -6.46 -10.19
N THR A 172 -30.98 -5.52 -10.25
CA THR A 172 -29.57 -5.82 -10.50
C THR A 172 -28.98 -6.68 -9.39
N TYR A 173 -29.22 -6.36 -8.12
CA TYR A 173 -28.78 -7.19 -6.99
C TYR A 173 -29.29 -8.64 -7.11
N LYS A 174 -30.57 -8.82 -7.40
CA LYS A 174 -31.17 -10.16 -7.59
C LYS A 174 -30.57 -10.92 -8.79
N ARG A 175 -30.25 -10.21 -9.86
CA ARG A 175 -29.56 -10.79 -11.02
C ARG A 175 -28.18 -11.28 -10.65
N MET A 176 -27.35 -10.42 -10.05
CA MET A 176 -26.00 -10.75 -9.63
C MET A 176 -25.96 -11.93 -8.63
N GLN A 177 -26.86 -11.95 -7.66
CA GLN A 177 -26.97 -13.08 -6.71
C GLN A 177 -27.38 -14.40 -7.42
N LYS A 178 -28.21 -14.32 -8.46
CA LYS A 178 -28.59 -15.49 -9.26
C LYS A 178 -27.45 -15.98 -10.16
N GLU A 179 -26.64 -15.07 -10.69
CA GLU A 179 -25.46 -15.36 -11.51
C GLU A 179 -24.31 -15.95 -10.67
N HIS A 180 -24.17 -15.51 -9.41
CA HIS A 180 -23.10 -15.90 -8.51
C HIS A 180 -23.62 -16.36 -7.13
N PRO A 181 -24.42 -17.45 -7.06
CA PRO A 181 -25.15 -17.83 -5.86
C PRO A 181 -24.26 -18.27 -4.70
N ASP A 182 -23.05 -18.74 -4.98
CA ASP A 182 -22.15 -19.33 -3.97
C ASP A 182 -21.22 -18.30 -3.33
N ASN A 183 -20.97 -17.17 -4.00
CA ASN A 183 -19.94 -16.23 -3.58
C ASN A 183 -20.31 -14.74 -3.73
N LEU A 184 -21.58 -14.40 -3.99
CA LEU A 184 -22.09 -13.04 -3.92
C LEU A 184 -23.33 -12.96 -3.04
N LYS A 185 -23.28 -12.11 -2.04
CA LYS A 185 -24.42 -11.80 -1.17
C LYS A 185 -24.66 -10.31 -1.06
N VAL A 186 -25.92 -9.94 -0.85
CA VAL A 186 -26.35 -8.57 -0.60
C VAL A 186 -26.86 -8.49 0.83
N VAL A 187 -26.33 -7.54 1.58
CA VAL A 187 -26.75 -7.25 2.96
C VAL A 187 -27.21 -5.79 3.05
N THR A 188 -28.36 -5.55 3.70
CA THR A 188 -28.94 -4.22 3.79
C THR A 188 -28.59 -3.58 5.13
N TRP A 189 -27.93 -2.42 5.08
CA TRP A 189 -27.66 -1.61 6.26
C TRP A 189 -28.86 -0.71 6.57
N GLU A 190 -29.39 -0.83 7.78
CA GLU A 190 -30.60 -0.09 8.20
C GLU A 190 -30.30 1.31 8.77
N GLY A 191 -29.03 1.73 8.77
CA GLY A 191 -28.62 3.07 9.22
C GLY A 191 -29.12 4.17 8.28
N LYS A 192 -28.94 5.41 8.68
CA LYS A 192 -29.38 6.58 7.89
C LYS A 192 -28.19 7.35 7.32
N GLY A 193 -28.32 7.77 6.07
CA GLY A 193 -27.33 8.58 5.38
C GLY A 193 -26.16 7.75 4.89
N PHE A 194 -24.99 8.37 4.77
CA PHE A 194 -23.77 7.71 4.34
C PHE A 194 -22.70 7.78 5.45
N ASN A 195 -22.20 6.64 5.83
CA ASN A 195 -21.04 6.50 6.72
C ASN A 195 -20.23 5.30 6.26
N TYR A 196 -19.10 5.55 5.58
CA TYR A 196 -18.25 4.52 5.01
C TYR A 196 -17.76 3.53 6.09
N SER A 197 -17.35 4.06 7.25
CA SER A 197 -16.89 3.25 8.37
C SER A 197 -17.97 2.31 8.90
N ALA A 198 -19.14 2.84 9.16
CA ALA A 198 -20.27 2.04 9.67
C ALA A 198 -20.75 0.98 8.66
N LEU A 199 -20.74 1.30 7.37
CA LEU A 199 -21.08 0.36 6.31
C LEU A 199 -20.10 -0.82 6.28
N ASN A 200 -18.79 -0.56 6.28
CA ASN A 200 -17.79 -1.63 6.26
C ASN A 200 -17.78 -2.45 7.57
N ASN A 201 -17.92 -1.82 8.73
CA ASN A 201 -18.06 -2.52 10.02
C ASN A 201 -19.33 -3.38 10.06
N PHE A 202 -20.38 -2.97 9.37
CA PHE A 202 -21.60 -3.79 9.25
C PHE A 202 -21.35 -4.96 8.29
N GLY A 203 -20.73 -4.72 7.13
CA GLY A 203 -20.46 -5.74 6.11
C GLY A 203 -19.50 -6.82 6.61
N GLU A 204 -18.49 -6.44 7.41
CA GLU A 204 -17.53 -7.35 8.03
C GLU A 204 -18.21 -8.51 8.78
N LYS A 205 -19.35 -8.26 9.46
CA LYS A 205 -20.08 -9.27 10.21
C LYS A 205 -20.63 -10.43 9.35
N PHE A 206 -20.68 -10.25 8.06
CA PHE A 206 -21.13 -11.25 7.09
C PHE A 206 -19.96 -11.90 6.34
N ALA A 207 -18.74 -11.42 6.59
CA ALA A 207 -17.52 -11.94 5.97
C ALA A 207 -17.16 -13.31 6.55
N THR A 208 -16.86 -14.26 5.66
CA THR A 208 -16.41 -15.61 6.04
C THR A 208 -14.92 -15.83 5.77
N GLY A 209 -14.29 -14.86 5.10
CA GLY A 209 -12.90 -14.92 4.70
C GLY A 209 -11.93 -14.60 5.84
N GLU A 210 -10.72 -15.10 5.70
CA GLU A 210 -9.56 -14.77 6.53
C GLU A 210 -9.07 -13.35 6.27
N TYR A 211 -9.26 -12.89 5.03
CA TYR A 211 -8.92 -11.54 4.59
C TYR A 211 -10.17 -10.73 4.29
N LEU A 212 -10.13 -9.46 4.68
CA LEU A 212 -11.13 -8.45 4.30
C LEU A 212 -10.51 -7.52 3.27
N LEU A 213 -11.20 -7.32 2.16
CA LEU A 213 -10.88 -6.31 1.17
C LEU A 213 -11.95 -5.23 1.19
N LEU A 214 -11.60 -4.03 1.64
CA LEU A 214 -12.46 -2.86 1.49
C LEU A 214 -12.32 -2.37 0.06
N LEU A 215 -13.42 -2.26 -0.67
CA LEU A 215 -13.42 -1.87 -2.08
C LEU A 215 -14.56 -0.89 -2.38
N ASN A 216 -14.24 0.20 -3.06
CA ASN A 216 -15.26 1.11 -3.57
C ASN A 216 -16.02 0.50 -4.75
N ASN A 217 -17.31 0.83 -4.88
CA ASN A 217 -18.17 0.33 -5.95
C ASN A 217 -17.92 0.97 -7.33
N ASP A 218 -17.06 1.97 -7.41
CA ASP A 218 -16.65 2.69 -8.62
C ASP A 218 -15.19 2.37 -9.02
N THR A 219 -14.78 1.13 -8.81
CA THR A 219 -13.47 0.61 -9.24
C THR A 219 -13.60 -0.38 -10.40
N GLU A 220 -12.53 -0.57 -11.16
CA GLU A 220 -12.43 -1.58 -12.20
C GLU A 220 -11.06 -2.26 -12.16
N VAL A 221 -11.04 -3.58 -12.08
CA VAL A 221 -9.80 -4.37 -11.99
C VAL A 221 -9.03 -4.29 -13.30
N ILE A 222 -7.71 -4.00 -13.22
CA ILE A 222 -6.77 -4.02 -14.35
C ILE A 222 -5.93 -5.29 -14.33
N THR A 223 -5.21 -5.55 -13.23
CA THR A 223 -4.29 -6.68 -13.09
C THR A 223 -5.05 -7.95 -12.71
N ALA A 224 -4.92 -9.01 -13.47
CA ALA A 224 -5.63 -10.27 -13.20
C ALA A 224 -5.24 -10.89 -11.83
N ALA A 225 -3.96 -10.87 -11.48
CA ALA A 225 -3.43 -11.42 -10.22
C ALA A 225 -3.45 -10.40 -9.06
N TRP A 226 -4.33 -9.40 -9.08
CA TRP A 226 -4.34 -8.33 -8.08
C TRP A 226 -4.55 -8.80 -6.64
N LEU A 227 -5.37 -9.82 -6.43
CA LEU A 227 -5.58 -10.39 -5.09
C LEU A 227 -4.35 -11.18 -4.63
N GLU A 228 -3.73 -11.97 -5.50
CA GLU A 228 -2.48 -12.66 -5.22
C GLU A 228 -1.39 -11.67 -4.82
N GLU A 229 -1.25 -10.57 -5.57
CA GLU A 229 -0.29 -9.48 -5.30
C GLU A 229 -0.52 -8.78 -3.95
N MET A 230 -1.73 -8.82 -3.43
CA MET A 230 -2.05 -8.26 -2.10
C MET A 230 -1.95 -9.33 -1.01
N VAL A 231 -2.46 -10.54 -1.24
CA VAL A 231 -2.49 -11.63 -0.24
C VAL A 231 -1.07 -12.10 0.11
N MET A 232 -0.14 -12.17 -0.86
CA MET A 232 1.24 -12.58 -0.59
C MET A 232 1.96 -11.68 0.44
N TYR A 233 1.52 -10.44 0.58
CA TYR A 233 1.99 -9.53 1.64
C TYR A 233 1.14 -9.66 2.91
N ALA A 234 -0.19 -9.65 2.78
CA ALA A 234 -1.10 -9.68 3.92
C ALA A 234 -0.96 -10.93 4.79
N GLN A 235 -0.59 -12.09 4.22
CA GLN A 235 -0.33 -13.33 4.97
C GLN A 235 0.87 -13.22 5.94
N GLN A 236 1.78 -12.26 5.73
CA GLN A 236 2.95 -12.08 6.59
C GLN A 236 2.53 -11.47 7.93
N LYS A 237 2.90 -12.10 9.05
CA LYS A 237 2.47 -11.70 10.41
C LYS A 237 2.73 -10.24 10.74
N ARG A 238 3.80 -9.65 10.20
CA ARG A 238 4.19 -8.26 10.42
C ARG A 238 3.35 -7.25 9.63
N VAL A 239 2.69 -7.70 8.55
CA VAL A 239 1.95 -6.83 7.64
C VAL A 239 0.54 -6.61 8.16
N GLY A 240 0.12 -5.36 8.20
CA GLY A 240 -1.23 -4.92 8.48
C GLY A 240 -2.04 -4.72 7.20
N CYS A 241 -2.20 -3.48 6.78
CA CYS A 241 -2.89 -3.15 5.55
C CYS A 241 -2.00 -3.34 4.31
N VAL A 242 -2.62 -3.73 3.20
CA VAL A 242 -2.00 -3.75 1.87
C VAL A 242 -2.86 -2.93 0.91
N GLY A 243 -2.28 -1.88 0.34
CA GLY A 243 -2.93 -1.00 -0.63
C GLY A 243 -2.51 -1.33 -2.07
N ALA A 244 -3.44 -1.11 -3.01
CA ALA A 244 -3.23 -1.25 -4.45
C ALA A 244 -2.92 0.09 -5.11
N LYS A 245 -2.27 0.06 -6.29
CA LYS A 245 -2.11 1.24 -7.15
C LYS A 245 -3.43 1.56 -7.84
N LEU A 246 -3.96 2.77 -7.62
CA LEU A 246 -5.19 3.19 -8.27
C LEU A 246 -4.91 4.26 -9.32
N LEU A 247 -5.59 4.13 -10.45
CA LEU A 247 -5.51 5.04 -11.57
C LEU A 247 -6.83 5.77 -11.77
N TYR A 248 -6.75 7.02 -12.22
CA TYR A 248 -7.89 7.70 -12.82
C TYR A 248 -8.18 7.15 -14.22
N PRO A 249 -9.38 7.39 -14.77
CA PRO A 249 -9.75 6.92 -16.12
C PRO A 249 -8.90 7.48 -17.26
N ASP A 250 -8.12 8.51 -17.01
CA ASP A 250 -7.18 9.14 -17.97
C ASP A 250 -5.75 8.59 -17.85
N ASP A 251 -5.57 7.45 -17.18
CA ASP A 251 -4.28 6.82 -16.92
C ASP A 251 -3.31 7.69 -16.10
N THR A 252 -3.82 8.56 -15.25
CA THR A 252 -3.00 9.22 -14.23
C THR A 252 -3.14 8.54 -12.86
N ILE A 253 -2.12 8.70 -12.02
CA ILE A 253 -2.10 8.13 -10.65
C ILE A 253 -3.17 8.81 -9.78
N GLN A 254 -4.05 8.01 -9.19
CA GLN A 254 -4.96 8.45 -8.16
C GLN A 254 -4.39 8.15 -6.76
N HIS A 255 -3.83 6.94 -6.59
CA HIS A 255 -3.24 6.50 -5.33
C HIS A 255 -1.99 5.66 -5.56
N ALA A 256 -0.94 5.99 -4.82
CA ALA A 256 0.32 5.23 -4.71
C ALA A 256 0.93 5.38 -3.31
N GLY A 257 0.12 5.09 -2.28
CA GLY A 257 0.43 5.34 -0.89
C GLY A 257 -0.02 6.73 -0.41
N VAL A 258 -0.15 6.88 0.89
CA VAL A 258 -0.55 8.13 1.56
C VAL A 258 0.63 8.70 2.35
N GLY A 259 0.97 9.95 2.07
CA GLY A 259 1.92 10.74 2.87
C GLY A 259 1.23 11.33 4.10
N PHE A 260 1.76 11.06 5.27
CA PHE A 260 1.22 11.52 6.53
C PHE A 260 1.76 12.92 6.87
N GLY A 261 0.87 13.89 7.06
CA GLY A 261 1.21 15.30 7.30
C GLY A 261 0.93 16.24 6.12
N ILE A 262 0.63 15.73 4.93
CA ILE A 262 0.24 16.54 3.77
C ILE A 262 -1.04 17.32 4.11
N GLY A 263 -1.04 18.62 3.83
CA GLY A 263 -2.17 19.50 4.15
C GLY A 263 -2.50 19.59 5.65
N GLY A 264 -1.55 19.24 6.52
CA GLY A 264 -1.72 19.17 7.97
C GLY A 264 -2.49 17.95 8.48
N VAL A 265 -2.74 16.97 7.60
CA VAL A 265 -3.43 15.70 7.88
C VAL A 265 -2.80 14.54 7.10
N ALA A 266 -3.21 14.28 5.87
CA ALA A 266 -2.68 13.26 5.00
C ALA A 266 -3.14 13.48 3.55
N GLY A 267 -2.35 13.01 2.57
CA GLY A 267 -2.68 13.14 1.15
C GLY A 267 -2.04 12.04 0.31
N HIS A 268 -2.55 11.84 -0.89
CA HIS A 268 -2.01 10.85 -1.83
C HIS A 268 -0.68 11.29 -2.41
N LEU A 269 0.29 10.37 -2.45
CA LEU A 269 1.59 10.60 -3.07
C LEU A 269 1.50 10.42 -4.60
N HIS A 270 2.29 11.21 -5.37
CA HIS A 270 2.37 11.17 -6.84
C HIS A 270 1.03 11.37 -7.57
N LYS A 271 0.04 11.99 -6.92
CA LYS A 271 -1.27 12.23 -7.52
C LYS A 271 -1.14 12.96 -8.87
N TYR A 272 -1.90 12.52 -9.87
CA TYR A 272 -1.90 13.04 -11.25
C TYR A 272 -0.61 12.81 -12.07
N TYR A 273 0.37 12.04 -11.56
CA TYR A 273 1.48 11.59 -12.39
C TYR A 273 0.96 10.59 -13.44
N PRO A 274 1.55 10.54 -14.65
CA PRO A 274 1.23 9.49 -15.61
C PRO A 274 1.44 8.10 -15.03
N ALA A 275 0.58 7.14 -15.36
CA ALA A 275 0.70 5.75 -14.88
C ALA A 275 2.05 5.11 -15.26
N SER A 276 2.65 5.58 -16.39
CA SER A 276 3.96 5.15 -16.88
C SER A 276 5.15 5.83 -16.19
N SER A 277 4.92 6.77 -15.28
CA SER A 277 6.00 7.43 -14.53
C SER A 277 6.65 6.47 -13.55
N ASP A 278 7.97 6.55 -13.40
CA ASP A 278 8.71 5.83 -12.36
C ASP A 278 8.51 6.46 -10.96
N GLY A 279 8.07 7.72 -10.91
CA GLY A 279 8.02 8.50 -9.68
C GLY A 279 9.40 8.83 -9.12
N TYR A 280 9.43 9.40 -7.92
CA TYR A 280 10.69 9.70 -7.26
C TYR A 280 11.46 8.39 -6.94
N MET A 281 12.67 8.24 -7.48
CA MET A 281 13.54 7.06 -7.25
C MET A 281 12.80 5.72 -7.52
N GLY A 282 12.00 5.64 -8.57
CA GLY A 282 11.29 4.41 -8.96
C GLY A 282 10.11 4.01 -8.05
N ARG A 283 9.68 4.87 -7.13
CA ARG A 283 8.66 4.54 -6.09
C ARG A 283 7.31 4.10 -6.65
N LEU A 284 7.00 4.39 -7.89
CA LEU A 284 5.76 3.92 -8.53
C LEU A 284 5.86 2.49 -9.09
N ASN A 285 7.02 1.84 -9.02
CA ASN A 285 7.29 0.56 -9.66
C ASN A 285 7.65 -0.57 -8.68
N TYR A 286 7.89 -0.29 -7.39
CA TYR A 286 8.27 -1.32 -6.42
C TYR A 286 7.43 -1.25 -5.14
N VAL A 287 7.40 -2.35 -4.41
CA VAL A 287 6.65 -2.46 -3.15
C VAL A 287 7.33 -1.68 -2.03
N GLN A 288 6.53 -0.97 -1.24
CA GLN A 288 7.01 -0.08 -0.19
C GLN A 288 6.23 -0.23 1.11
N ASP A 289 6.94 -0.06 2.21
CA ASP A 289 6.28 0.27 3.47
C ASP A 289 5.74 1.71 3.37
N VAL A 290 4.49 1.92 3.75
CA VAL A 290 3.82 3.23 3.73
C VAL A 290 3.18 3.55 5.07
N TYR A 291 2.89 4.83 5.33
CA TYR A 291 2.20 5.18 6.56
C TYR A 291 0.75 4.75 6.53
N ALA A 292 0.08 4.99 5.41
CA ALA A 292 -1.30 4.59 5.18
C ALA A 292 -1.57 4.34 3.69
N ASP A 293 -2.68 3.66 3.43
CA ASP A 293 -3.27 3.43 2.12
C ASP A 293 -4.74 3.82 2.13
N THR A 294 -5.34 3.97 0.94
CA THR A 294 -6.76 4.29 0.83
C THR A 294 -7.65 3.05 0.87
N ALA A 295 -8.75 3.15 1.59
CA ALA A 295 -9.77 2.10 1.61
C ALA A 295 -10.61 2.02 0.32
N ALA A 296 -10.28 2.78 -0.72
CA ALA A 296 -10.83 2.52 -2.05
C ALA A 296 -10.44 1.13 -2.59
N CYS A 297 -9.27 0.60 -2.18
CA CYS A 297 -8.84 -0.80 -2.34
C CYS A 297 -7.80 -1.14 -1.27
N LEU A 298 -8.23 -1.75 -0.16
CA LEU A 298 -7.39 -2.04 1.01
C LEU A 298 -7.65 -3.46 1.50
N LEU A 299 -6.62 -4.29 1.49
CA LEU A 299 -6.66 -5.65 2.03
C LEU A 299 -6.05 -5.70 3.44
N ILE A 300 -6.66 -6.48 4.33
CA ILE A 300 -6.15 -6.73 5.68
C ILE A 300 -6.61 -8.12 6.15
N ARG A 301 -5.85 -8.76 7.04
CA ARG A 301 -6.36 -9.94 7.76
C ARG A 301 -7.52 -9.54 8.67
N LYS A 302 -8.58 -10.36 8.65
CA LYS A 302 -9.76 -10.12 9.48
C LYS A 302 -9.41 -10.04 10.97
N GLU A 303 -8.50 -10.87 11.47
CA GLU A 303 -8.04 -10.84 12.85
C GLU A 303 -7.46 -9.49 13.28
N ILE A 304 -6.70 -8.80 12.39
CA ILE A 304 -6.13 -7.48 12.68
C ILE A 304 -7.23 -6.41 12.63
N TYR A 305 -8.17 -6.53 11.67
CA TYR A 305 -9.33 -5.63 11.61
C TYR A 305 -10.12 -5.65 12.93
N ASP A 306 -10.36 -6.85 13.45
CA ASP A 306 -11.08 -7.06 14.72
C ASP A 306 -10.24 -6.58 15.92
N GLU A 307 -8.93 -6.87 15.94
CA GLU A 307 -8.00 -6.46 17.01
C GLU A 307 -7.99 -4.93 17.20
N VAL A 308 -7.97 -4.17 16.09
CA VAL A 308 -7.97 -2.69 16.16
C VAL A 308 -9.37 -2.10 16.29
N GLY A 309 -10.43 -2.92 16.31
CA GLY A 309 -11.82 -2.53 16.49
C GLY A 309 -12.51 -1.97 15.27
N GLY A 310 -12.09 -2.38 14.07
CA GLY A 310 -12.66 -1.93 12.79
C GLY A 310 -12.38 -0.46 12.48
N LEU A 311 -13.14 0.11 11.55
CA LEU A 311 -13.09 1.54 11.20
C LEU A 311 -13.77 2.39 12.29
N ASP A 312 -13.24 3.58 12.58
CA ASP A 312 -13.86 4.53 13.52
C ASP A 312 -15.04 5.24 12.84
N GLU A 313 -16.26 4.93 13.27
CA GLU A 313 -17.51 5.45 12.68
C GLU A 313 -17.68 6.97 12.88
N SER A 314 -16.86 7.60 13.68
CA SER A 314 -16.82 9.05 13.79
C SER A 314 -16.21 9.73 12.56
N TYR A 315 -15.49 8.99 11.71
CA TYR A 315 -15.03 9.39 10.38
C TYR A 315 -15.95 8.79 9.33
N ALA A 316 -16.97 9.55 8.96
CA ALA A 316 -17.99 9.06 8.04
C ALA A 316 -17.50 8.96 6.59
N VAL A 317 -16.56 9.82 6.19
CA VAL A 317 -16.09 9.97 4.81
C VAL A 317 -14.59 10.14 4.67
N ALA A 318 -14.01 11.20 5.25
CA ALA A 318 -12.59 11.50 5.10
C ALA A 318 -11.78 10.92 6.26
N PHE A 319 -10.55 10.52 5.97
CA PHE A 319 -9.54 10.04 6.93
C PHE A 319 -9.91 8.78 7.71
N ASN A 320 -11.00 8.10 7.39
CA ASN A 320 -11.37 6.83 8.00
C ASN A 320 -10.31 5.75 7.74
N ASP A 321 -9.81 5.67 6.52
CA ASP A 321 -8.74 4.78 6.08
C ASP A 321 -7.39 5.16 6.71
N VAL A 322 -7.05 6.45 6.73
CA VAL A 322 -5.80 6.91 7.34
C VAL A 322 -5.79 6.66 8.84
N ASP A 323 -6.88 7.00 9.55
CA ASP A 323 -7.04 6.69 10.98
C ASP A 323 -6.89 5.19 11.25
N PHE A 324 -7.53 4.37 10.42
CA PHE A 324 -7.45 2.91 10.51
C PHE A 324 -6.02 2.41 10.33
N CYS A 325 -5.32 2.85 9.28
CA CYS A 325 -3.93 2.50 9.02
C CYS A 325 -3.01 2.95 10.16
N VAL A 326 -3.24 4.13 10.75
CA VAL A 326 -2.47 4.61 11.92
C VAL A 326 -2.68 3.69 13.12
N ARG A 327 -3.93 3.26 13.41
CA ARG A 327 -4.22 2.33 14.51
C ARG A 327 -3.58 0.96 14.29
N VAL A 328 -3.59 0.45 13.07
CA VAL A 328 -2.91 -0.79 12.68
C VAL A 328 -1.40 -0.68 12.93
N ARG A 329 -0.77 0.45 12.56
CA ARG A 329 0.64 0.71 12.89
C ARG A 329 0.91 0.80 14.40
N GLN A 330 0.02 1.44 15.16
CA GLN A 330 0.14 1.52 16.63
C GLN A 330 0.01 0.15 17.29
N ALA A 331 -0.69 -0.80 16.68
CA ALA A 331 -0.74 -2.19 17.11
C ALA A 331 0.54 -2.99 16.75
N GLY A 332 1.50 -2.37 16.06
CA GLY A 332 2.81 -2.95 15.76
C GLY A 332 2.96 -3.54 14.35
N TYR A 333 1.98 -3.36 13.50
CA TYR A 333 2.01 -3.83 12.11
C TYR A 333 2.61 -2.79 11.15
N THR A 334 2.99 -3.24 9.98
CA THR A 334 3.48 -2.41 8.87
C THR A 334 2.44 -2.38 7.75
N ASN A 335 2.11 -1.20 7.23
CA ASN A 335 1.27 -1.08 6.04
C ASN A 335 2.15 -1.09 4.80
N VAL A 336 1.66 -1.71 3.72
CA VAL A 336 2.40 -1.96 2.49
C VAL A 336 1.60 -1.50 1.28
N PHE A 337 2.24 -0.74 0.40
CA PHE A 337 1.74 -0.41 -0.92
C PHE A 337 2.36 -1.34 -1.96
N THR A 338 1.54 -1.98 -2.82
CA THR A 338 2.01 -2.75 -3.96
C THR A 338 1.58 -2.10 -5.29
N PRO A 339 2.52 -1.77 -6.19
CA PRO A 339 2.17 -1.24 -7.51
C PRO A 339 1.73 -2.31 -8.50
N PHE A 340 1.81 -3.59 -8.13
CA PHE A 340 1.50 -4.73 -8.99
C PHE A 340 0.01 -5.12 -8.95
N ALA A 341 -0.72 -4.75 -7.92
CA ALA A 341 -2.18 -4.76 -7.91
C ALA A 341 -2.69 -3.41 -8.44
N GLN A 342 -3.35 -3.41 -9.60
CA GLN A 342 -3.80 -2.17 -10.25
C GLN A 342 -5.28 -2.20 -10.57
N LEU A 343 -5.97 -1.10 -10.25
CA LEU A 343 -7.36 -0.87 -10.57
C LEU A 343 -7.56 0.57 -11.07
N TYR A 344 -8.55 0.78 -11.93
CA TYR A 344 -9.13 2.12 -12.10
C TYR A 344 -10.03 2.45 -10.92
N HIS A 345 -10.05 3.72 -10.53
CA HIS A 345 -10.98 4.26 -9.54
C HIS A 345 -11.61 5.55 -10.08
N TYR A 346 -12.88 5.45 -10.39
CA TYR A 346 -13.65 6.50 -11.07
C TYR A 346 -14.08 7.65 -10.17
N GLU A 347 -13.47 7.84 -9.05
CA GLU A 347 -13.68 8.75 -7.91
C GLU A 347 -14.76 9.82 -8.10
N SER A 348 -15.54 10.06 -7.07
CA SER A 348 -16.56 11.13 -6.99
C SER A 348 -17.80 10.99 -7.88
N LYS A 349 -17.99 9.88 -8.60
CA LYS A 349 -19.20 9.68 -9.41
C LYS A 349 -20.44 9.50 -8.54
N SER A 350 -20.33 8.75 -7.46
CA SER A 350 -21.47 8.45 -6.58
C SER A 350 -21.74 9.54 -5.55
N ARG A 351 -20.71 10.19 -5.02
CA ARG A 351 -20.80 11.16 -3.93
C ARG A 351 -20.72 12.62 -4.37
N GLY A 352 -20.06 12.89 -5.50
CA GLY A 352 -19.70 14.23 -5.95
C GLY A 352 -18.59 14.88 -5.10
N MET A 353 -18.17 16.06 -5.49
CA MET A 353 -17.14 16.83 -4.79
C MET A 353 -17.61 17.39 -3.44
N GLU A 354 -16.67 17.84 -2.59
CA GLU A 354 -16.93 18.58 -1.34
C GLU A 354 -17.34 20.04 -1.65
N ASP A 355 -18.40 20.22 -2.43
CA ASP A 355 -18.78 21.45 -3.12
C ASP A 355 -19.89 22.26 -2.41
N ASN A 356 -20.48 21.71 -1.35
CA ASN A 356 -21.52 22.41 -0.60
C ASN A 356 -21.15 22.66 0.87
N PRO A 357 -21.79 23.66 1.55
CA PRO A 357 -21.43 24.04 2.91
C PRO A 357 -21.54 22.92 3.96
N GLU A 358 -22.48 21.99 3.80
CA GLU A 358 -22.65 20.88 4.74
C GLU A 358 -21.52 19.86 4.62
N LYS A 359 -21.14 19.48 3.40
CA LYS A 359 -20.02 18.61 3.12
C LYS A 359 -18.70 19.23 3.60
N GLN A 360 -18.49 20.53 3.32
CA GLN A 360 -17.31 21.26 3.80
C GLN A 360 -17.24 21.30 5.32
N LYS A 361 -18.36 21.56 6.00
CA LYS A 361 -18.42 21.56 7.47
C LYS A 361 -18.13 20.18 8.05
N ARG A 362 -18.65 19.11 7.45
CA ARG A 362 -18.32 17.74 7.84
C ARG A 362 -16.82 17.47 7.66
N PHE A 363 -16.28 17.72 6.47
CA PHE A 363 -14.86 17.55 6.18
C PHE A 363 -13.97 18.29 7.17
N GLN A 364 -14.25 19.56 7.44
CA GLN A 364 -13.53 20.35 8.44
C GLN A 364 -13.63 19.73 9.84
N GLY A 365 -14.78 19.18 10.20
CA GLY A 365 -14.95 18.46 11.48
C GLY A 365 -14.10 17.19 11.56
N GLU A 366 -13.98 16.44 10.46
CA GLU A 366 -13.14 15.24 10.37
C GLU A 366 -11.65 15.61 10.42
N VAL A 367 -11.23 16.71 9.76
CA VAL A 367 -9.86 17.26 9.85
C VAL A 367 -9.50 17.59 11.30
N LEU A 368 -10.35 18.38 11.99
CA LEU A 368 -10.08 18.80 13.37
C LEU A 368 -10.02 17.59 14.33
N ARG A 369 -10.87 16.60 14.13
CA ARG A 369 -10.85 15.36 14.91
C ARG A 369 -9.57 14.57 14.68
N PHE A 370 -9.13 14.45 13.43
CA PHE A 370 -7.90 13.77 13.07
C PHE A 370 -6.68 14.46 13.70
N GLN A 371 -6.59 15.78 13.57
CA GLN A 371 -5.53 16.57 14.18
C GLN A 371 -5.54 16.49 15.71
N ALA A 372 -6.70 16.53 16.34
CA ALA A 372 -6.82 16.39 17.79
C ALA A 372 -6.37 14.99 18.28
N ARG A 373 -6.64 13.94 17.51
CA ARG A 373 -6.26 12.58 17.86
C ARG A 373 -4.80 12.27 17.59
N TRP A 374 -4.29 12.72 16.44
CA TRP A 374 -2.97 12.32 15.93
C TRP A 374 -1.94 13.45 15.89
N GLY A 375 -2.20 14.55 16.59
CA GLY A 375 -1.35 15.76 16.57
C GLY A 375 0.12 15.50 16.91
N ASP A 376 0.40 14.66 17.90
CA ASP A 376 1.78 14.31 18.30
C ASP A 376 2.49 13.51 17.18
N LEU A 377 1.77 12.61 16.50
CA LEU A 377 2.31 11.85 15.37
C LEU A 377 2.53 12.74 14.14
N LEU A 378 1.60 13.65 13.87
CA LEU A 378 1.75 14.65 12.81
C LEU A 378 2.97 15.54 13.04
N ALA A 379 3.20 15.95 14.28
CA ALA A 379 4.37 16.73 14.64
C ALA A 379 5.69 15.94 14.55
N ALA A 380 5.66 14.63 14.81
CA ALA A 380 6.81 13.74 14.65
C ALA A 380 7.17 13.51 13.18
N GLY A 381 6.21 13.66 12.26
CA GLY A 381 6.38 13.49 10.82
C GLY A 381 6.20 12.03 10.36
N ASP A 382 6.27 11.85 9.05
CA ASP A 382 6.11 10.56 8.39
C ASP A 382 7.45 9.78 8.34
N PRO A 383 7.60 8.66 9.06
CA PRO A 383 8.82 7.88 9.03
C PRO A 383 9.06 7.19 7.67
N CYS A 384 8.03 7.06 6.82
CA CYS A 384 8.15 6.48 5.48
C CYS A 384 8.69 7.48 4.45
N THR A 385 8.84 8.75 4.82
CA THR A 385 9.42 9.80 3.97
C THR A 385 10.71 10.37 4.58
N ASN A 386 11.58 10.97 3.73
CA ASN A 386 12.76 11.65 4.25
C ASN A 386 12.33 13.03 4.79
N PRO A 387 12.70 13.41 6.03
CA PRO A 387 12.29 14.68 6.63
C PRO A 387 12.85 15.91 5.91
N ASN A 388 13.79 15.76 4.98
CA ASN A 388 14.30 16.85 4.14
C ASN A 388 13.35 17.18 2.97
N PHE A 389 12.36 16.34 2.69
CA PHE A 389 11.33 16.65 1.68
C PHE A 389 10.30 17.62 2.26
N ASP A 390 9.79 18.47 1.37
CA ASP A 390 8.63 19.30 1.68
C ASP A 390 7.37 18.44 1.57
N ILE A 391 6.87 17.97 2.70
CA ILE A 391 5.68 17.11 2.75
C ILE A 391 4.42 17.80 2.22
N GLN A 392 4.40 19.13 2.10
CA GLN A 392 3.28 19.85 1.48
C GLN A 392 3.31 19.76 -0.04
N ARG A 393 4.42 19.26 -0.61
CA ARG A 393 4.58 19.02 -2.04
C ARG A 393 4.62 17.52 -2.27
N GLU A 394 3.60 17.00 -2.87
CA GLU A 394 3.39 15.57 -3.13
C GLU A 394 4.40 14.96 -4.13
N ASP A 395 5.41 15.73 -4.52
CA ASP A 395 6.39 15.46 -5.58
C ASP A 395 7.81 15.09 -5.06
N PHE A 396 7.99 14.93 -3.74
CA PHE A 396 9.28 14.65 -3.09
C PHE A 396 10.35 15.74 -3.30
N SER A 397 9.95 16.98 -3.58
CA SER A 397 10.86 18.12 -3.64
C SER A 397 11.49 18.37 -2.26
N LEU A 398 12.74 18.85 -2.27
CA LEU A 398 13.43 19.24 -1.04
C LEU A 398 12.80 20.50 -0.43
N LYS A 399 12.79 20.57 0.91
CA LYS A 399 12.47 21.81 1.63
C LYS A 399 13.42 22.92 1.21
N ILE A 400 12.87 24.08 0.89
CA ILE A 400 13.66 25.31 0.74
C ILE A 400 13.96 25.81 2.13
N LEU A 401 15.18 25.54 2.62
CA LEU A 401 15.64 26.13 3.88
C LEU A 401 15.95 27.62 3.63
N PRO A 402 15.58 28.52 4.56
CA PRO A 402 16.04 29.89 4.50
C PRO A 402 17.57 29.91 4.50
N LEU A 403 18.18 30.72 3.64
CA LEU A 403 19.61 31.00 3.71
C LEU A 403 19.85 31.72 5.06
N GLU A 404 20.61 31.11 5.95
CA GLU A 404 21.10 31.75 7.16
C GLU A 404 22.13 32.83 6.85
#